data_c8ae24b8187965f1c715546136487774
#
_entry.id   c8ae24b8187965f1c715546136487774
#
_cell.length_a   1.000
_cell.length_b   1.000
_cell.length_c   1.000
_cell.angle_alpha   90.00
_cell.angle_beta   90.00
_cell.angle_gamma   90.00
#
_symmetry.space_group_name_H-M   'P 1'
#
loop_
_entity.id
_entity.type
_entity.pdbx_description
1 polymer ?
#
loop_
_entity_poly.entity_id
_entity_poly.type
_entity_poly.pdbx_seq_one_letter_code
_entity_poly.pdbx_strand_id
1 'polypeptide(L)' 'MESAQNLLIIKLASGKCEIVPSDRIENRDNSDIVAQWGPFSSPQEAIARRVGLIRAGKCQPN' A
#
# COMPACT_ATOMS: atom_id res chain seq x y z
N MET A 1 -7.12 21.01 -6.87
CA MET A 1 -7.01 20.44 -6.70
C MET A 1 -6.63 19.72 -6.21
N GLU A 2 -6.40 19.22 -5.88
CA GLU A 2 -6.15 18.55 -5.51
C GLU A 2 -6.06 17.90 -4.95
N SER A 3 -6.06 17.83 -4.91
CA SER A 3 -6.10 16.93 -4.55
C SER A 3 -5.99 15.98 -3.69
N ALA A 4 -6.87 15.42 -3.30
CA ALA A 4 -6.83 14.39 -2.35
C ALA A 4 -5.99 13.29 -2.86
N GLN A 5 -4.92 13.00 -2.22
CA GLN A 5 -4.08 11.93 -2.63
C GLN A 5 -4.47 10.72 -1.86
N ASN A 6 -5.16 9.83 -2.52
CA ASN A 6 -5.44 8.53 -1.93
C ASN A 6 -4.19 7.68 -2.03
N LEU A 7 -3.86 7.03 -0.95
CA LEU A 7 -2.70 6.15 -0.89
C LEU A 7 -3.18 4.72 -0.72
N LEU A 8 -2.45 3.81 -1.32
CA LEU A 8 -2.73 2.38 -1.21
C LEU A 8 -1.52 1.67 -0.65
N ILE A 9 -1.77 0.62 0.11
CA ILE A 9 -0.72 -0.32 0.49
C ILE A 9 -0.85 -1.50 -0.43
N ILE A 10 0.23 -1.86 -1.12
CA ILE A 10 0.23 -3.02 -1.98
C ILE A 10 1.20 -4.04 -1.43
N LYS A 11 0.82 -5.30 -1.50
CA LYS A 11 1.67 -6.41 -1.11
C LYS A 11 2.19 -7.06 -2.38
N LEU A 12 3.50 -7.17 -2.47
CA LEU A 12 4.14 -7.76 -3.62
C LEU A 12 4.31 -9.26 -3.43
N ALA A 13 4.56 -9.96 -4.52
CA ALA A 13 4.74 -11.41 -4.47
C ALA A 13 5.89 -11.81 -3.56
N SER A 14 6.86 -10.92 -3.37
CA SER A 14 7.97 -11.19 -2.45
C SER A 14 7.56 -11.13 -0.99
N GLY A 15 6.35 -10.64 -0.69
CA GLY A 15 5.88 -10.51 0.68
C GLY A 15 6.02 -9.12 1.26
N LYS A 16 6.71 -8.23 0.57
CA LYS A 16 6.90 -6.86 1.03
C LYS A 16 5.68 -6.02 0.70
N CYS A 17 5.44 -5.03 1.51
CA CYS A 17 4.36 -4.08 1.29
C CYS A 17 4.92 -2.70 1.03
N GLU A 18 4.29 -1.99 0.09
CA GLU A 18 4.68 -0.63 -0.27
C GLU A 18 3.48 0.28 -0.20
N ILE A 19 3.75 1.53 0.14
CA ILE A 19 2.74 2.57 0.13
C ILE A 19 2.93 3.37 -1.15
N VAL A 20 1.89 3.43 -1.98
CA VAL A 20 1.97 4.10 -3.28
C VAL A 20 0.73 4.97 -3.46
N PRO A 21 0.84 6.07 -4.21
CA PRO A 21 -0.33 6.83 -4.60
C PRO A 21 -1.25 5.99 -5.46
N SER A 22 -2.56 6.17 -5.28
CA SER A 22 -3.51 5.34 -6.01
C SER A 22 -3.41 5.51 -7.51
N ASP A 23 -3.03 6.69 -7.99
CA ASP A 23 -2.92 6.91 -9.41
C ASP A 23 -1.72 6.20 -10.03
N ARG A 24 -0.73 5.85 -9.23
CA ARG A 24 0.42 5.11 -9.74
C ARG A 24 0.11 3.66 -10.03
N ILE A 25 -0.88 3.13 -9.34
CA ILE A 25 -1.22 1.73 -9.50
C ILE A 25 -1.71 1.44 -10.90
N GLU A 26 -2.32 2.43 -11.55
CA GLU A 26 -2.83 2.24 -12.90
C GLU A 26 -1.72 2.08 -13.92
N ASN A 27 -0.54 2.61 -13.63
CA ASN A 27 0.59 2.53 -14.53
C ASN A 27 1.53 1.40 -14.18
N ARG A 28 1.19 0.62 -13.17
CA ARG A 28 2.07 -0.41 -12.67
C ARG A 28 1.63 -1.75 -13.20
N ASP A 29 2.59 -2.63 -13.39
CA ASP A 29 2.27 -4.02 -13.72
C ASP A 29 1.69 -4.67 -12.48
N ASN A 30 0.41 -4.99 -12.53
CA ASN A 30 -0.28 -5.55 -11.38
C ASN A 30 0.02 -7.01 -11.15
N SER A 31 0.79 -7.64 -12.01
CA SER A 31 1.05 -9.06 -11.88
C SER A 31 1.85 -9.39 -10.62
N ASP A 32 2.61 -8.42 -10.11
CA ASP A 32 3.38 -8.64 -8.89
C ASP A 32 2.60 -8.33 -7.62
N ILE A 33 1.41 -7.77 -7.74
CA ILE A 33 0.63 -7.36 -6.58
C ILE A 33 -0.31 -8.48 -6.21
N VAL A 34 -0.14 -9.02 -5.00
CA VAL A 34 -0.97 -10.14 -4.55
C VAL A 34 -2.07 -9.68 -3.59
N ALA A 35 -1.97 -8.47 -3.04
CA ALA A 35 -3.01 -7.92 -2.18
C ALA A 35 -2.84 -6.41 -2.12
N GLN A 36 -3.92 -5.72 -1.75
CA GLN A 36 -3.84 -4.29 -1.56
C GLN A 36 -4.86 -3.86 -0.53
N TRP A 37 -4.58 -2.76 0.13
CA TRP A 37 -5.44 -2.16 1.14
C TRP A 37 -5.54 -0.66 0.87
N GLY A 38 -6.64 -0.10 1.27
CA GLY A 38 -6.88 1.31 1.11
C GLY A 38 -8.18 1.56 0.38
N PRO A 39 -8.41 2.77 -0.09
CA PRO A 39 -7.48 3.91 -0.06
C PRO A 39 -7.42 4.58 1.30
N PHE A 40 -6.27 5.20 1.57
CA PHE A 40 -6.06 5.97 2.79
C PHE A 40 -5.95 7.44 2.43
N SER A 41 -6.51 8.29 3.27
CA SER A 41 -6.57 9.71 2.96
C SER A 41 -5.30 10.46 3.37
N SER A 42 -4.44 9.84 4.17
CA SER A 42 -3.21 10.49 4.58
C SER A 42 -2.07 9.49 4.66
N PRO A 43 -0.83 9.97 4.48
CA PRO A 43 0.33 9.09 4.63
C PRO A 43 0.41 8.46 6.01
N GLN A 44 -0.02 9.20 7.04
CA GLN A 44 0.05 8.70 8.40
C GLN A 44 -0.85 7.49 8.59
N GLU A 45 -2.05 7.54 8.00
CA GLU A 45 -2.95 6.39 8.06
C GLU A 45 -2.34 5.18 7.36
N ALA A 46 -1.74 5.40 6.20
CA ALA A 46 -1.15 4.32 5.45
C ALA A 46 0.00 3.69 6.22
N ILE A 47 0.83 4.52 6.83
CA ILE A 47 1.98 4.03 7.60
C ILE A 47 1.50 3.22 8.80
N ALA A 48 0.50 3.73 9.52
CA ALA A 48 -0.03 3.03 10.68
C ALA A 48 -0.61 1.68 10.27
N ARG A 49 -1.33 1.65 9.16
CA ARG A 49 -1.91 0.40 8.69
C ARG A 49 -0.83 -0.59 8.28
N ARG A 50 0.21 -0.10 7.62
CA ARG A 50 1.31 -0.97 7.21
C ARG A 50 1.99 -1.61 8.41
N VAL A 51 2.19 -0.84 9.47
CA VAL A 51 2.76 -1.38 10.71
C VAL A 51 1.87 -2.47 11.26
N GLY A 52 0.56 -2.24 11.27
CA GLY A 52 -0.38 -3.26 11.74
C GLY A 52 -0.33 -4.52 10.89
N LEU A 53 -0.19 -4.37 9.58
CA LEU A 53 -0.10 -5.52 8.69
C LEU A 53 1.18 -6.31 8.93
N ILE A 54 2.28 -5.61 9.19
CA ILE A 54 3.54 -6.28 9.52
C ILE A 54 3.38 -7.08 10.79
N ARG A 55 2.75 -6.49 11.82
CA ARG A 55 2.54 -7.19 13.08
C ARG A 55 1.62 -8.39 12.94
N ALA A 56 0.66 -8.29 12.03
CA ALA A 56 -0.26 -9.40 11.77
C ALA A 56 0.35 -10.49 10.92
N GLY A 57 1.57 -10.29 10.43
CA GLY A 57 2.22 -11.28 9.60
C GLY A 57 1.80 -11.23 8.14
N LYS A 58 1.07 -10.21 7.75
CA LYS A 58 0.62 -10.09 6.36
C LYS A 58 1.63 -9.39 5.47
N CYS A 59 2.54 -8.62 6.05
CA CYS A 59 3.60 -7.94 5.33
C CYS A 59 4.92 -8.27 5.99
N GLN A 60 5.95 -8.41 5.19
CA GLN A 60 7.28 -8.62 5.73
C GLN A 60 7.87 -7.31 6.20
N PRO A 61 8.51 -7.27 7.34
CA PRO A 61 9.23 -6.08 7.77
C PRO A 61 10.45 -5.87 6.88
N ASN A 62 10.74 -4.61 6.64
CA ASN A 62 11.94 -4.28 5.87
C ASN A 62 13.14 -4.21 6.74
#